data_62a758afb20d9a29caed2a6e44b24065
#
_entry.id   62a758afb20d9a29caed2a6e44b24065
#
_cell.length_a   1.000
_cell.length_b   1.000
_cell.length_c   1.000
_cell.angle_alpha   90.00
_cell.angle_beta   90.00
_cell.angle_gamma   90.00
#
_symmetry.space_group_name_H-M   'P 1'
#
loop_
_entity.id
_entity.type
_entity.pdbx_description
1 polymer ?
#
loop_
_entity_poly.entity_id
_entity_poly.type
_entity_poly.pdbx_seq_one_letter_code
_entity_poly.pdbx_strand_id
1 'polypeptide(L)'
;MDSLHLHEIVAFIKKNTVMFIAMVAAIVTCFFVPPDSLYLDYFDVKTLTCLFCVLAVVCALKNINFFYMLARKIVQVFRNIRMAVLALVYITFIGSMLIANDMALLTFLPLGLFVLTSTGKGKYMAFTFIMQNIAANLGGMLTPFGNPQNLYLYTKFQIPNLEFMQIMAPPFVVAVVLITLCCIIFVKPEPLEMKDEPMTVPTGRTVLYLLLFALAIAIVFRGIPYWIGLIVIPAVLIFADRKALKMVDYPLLLTFVFFFVFSGNMARIDGVRRLFSFLLEKSTLLFSVISCQVISNVPSAILLSQFTENYRELLLGVNIGGVGTLIASLASLITFREYTKHNTGKTGSYILLFSAFNFAFMLILAAFVMLF
;
A
#
# COMPACT_ATOMS: atom_id res chain seq x y z
N MET A 1 0.22 -28.22 26.37
CA MET A 1 -0.64 -27.67 25.30
C MET A 1 -0.68 -26.13 25.31
N ASP A 2 -0.55 -25.51 26.49
CA ASP A 2 -0.73 -24.05 26.63
C ASP A 2 0.40 -23.14 26.10
N SER A 3 1.66 -23.59 26.11
CA SER A 3 2.79 -22.76 25.65
C SER A 3 2.86 -22.62 24.13
N LEU A 4 2.41 -23.62 23.36
CA LEU A 4 2.36 -23.57 21.90
C LEU A 4 1.29 -22.60 21.42
N HIS A 5 0.09 -22.66 22.00
CA HIS A 5 -1.02 -21.73 21.71
C HIS A 5 -0.69 -20.28 22.07
N LEU A 6 -0.01 -20.05 23.20
CA LEU A 6 0.41 -18.72 23.59
C LEU A 6 1.43 -18.14 22.59
N HIS A 7 2.35 -18.96 22.10
CA HIS A 7 3.35 -18.54 21.11
C HIS A 7 2.71 -18.18 19.76
N GLU A 8 1.71 -18.94 19.32
CA GLU A 8 0.95 -18.65 18.10
C GLU A 8 0.14 -17.34 18.23
N ILE A 9 -0.51 -17.12 19.36
CA ILE A 9 -1.26 -15.87 19.63
C ILE A 9 -0.31 -14.67 19.63
N VAL A 10 0.82 -14.76 20.31
CA VAL A 10 1.82 -13.68 20.35
C VAL A 10 2.39 -13.40 18.97
N ALA A 11 2.66 -14.45 18.17
CA ALA A 11 3.12 -14.32 16.80
C ALA A 11 2.06 -13.64 15.92
N PHE A 12 0.78 -14.00 16.06
CA PHE A 12 -0.33 -13.37 15.37
C PHE A 12 -0.50 -11.90 15.73
N ILE A 13 -0.41 -11.54 17.02
CA ILE A 13 -0.45 -10.15 17.49
C ILE A 13 0.72 -9.34 16.91
N LYS A 14 1.93 -9.88 16.98
CA LYS A 14 3.12 -9.22 16.41
C LYS A 14 3.03 -9.04 14.90
N LYS A 15 2.43 -9.98 14.20
CA LYS A 15 2.21 -9.89 12.75
C LYS A 15 1.18 -8.80 12.40
N ASN A 16 0.14 -8.65 13.21
CA ASN A 16 -1.00 -7.77 12.95
C ASN A 16 -1.08 -6.60 13.96
N THR A 17 0.06 -6.06 14.35
CA THR A 17 0.16 -5.02 15.39
C THR A 17 -0.72 -3.81 15.11
N VAL A 18 -0.81 -3.34 13.86
CA VAL A 18 -1.64 -2.19 13.47
C VAL A 18 -3.12 -2.46 13.73
N MET A 19 -3.60 -3.66 13.40
CA MET A 19 -4.98 -4.07 13.68
C MET A 19 -5.28 -4.05 15.20
N PHE A 20 -4.36 -4.56 16.02
CA PHE A 20 -4.56 -4.58 17.48
C PHE A 20 -4.51 -3.18 18.08
N ILE A 21 -3.62 -2.30 17.61
CA ILE A 21 -3.59 -0.89 18.01
C ILE A 21 -4.91 -0.21 17.64
N ALA A 22 -5.41 -0.41 16.41
CA ALA A 22 -6.68 0.13 15.96
C ALA A 22 -7.85 -0.37 16.82
N MET A 23 -7.86 -1.67 17.15
CA MET A 23 -8.89 -2.27 18.01
C MET A 23 -8.88 -1.65 19.40
N VAL A 24 -7.71 -1.52 20.05
CA VAL A 24 -7.57 -0.90 21.37
C VAL A 24 -8.02 0.56 21.31
N ALA A 25 -7.59 1.32 20.29
CA ALA A 25 -8.00 2.71 20.12
C ALA A 25 -9.52 2.84 19.95
N ALA A 26 -10.14 1.97 19.14
CA ALA A 26 -11.60 1.94 18.99
C ALA A 26 -12.30 1.66 20.32
N ILE A 27 -11.86 0.63 21.07
CA ILE A 27 -12.44 0.29 22.38
C ILE A 27 -12.28 1.45 23.38
N VAL A 28 -11.12 2.07 23.45
CA VAL A 28 -10.89 3.21 24.35
C VAL A 28 -11.83 4.37 24.01
N THR A 29 -12.05 4.67 22.75
CA THR A 29 -12.97 5.75 22.36
C THR A 29 -14.44 5.45 22.64
N CYS A 30 -14.83 4.16 22.73
CA CYS A 30 -16.20 3.78 23.12
C CYS A 30 -16.53 4.16 24.58
N PHE A 31 -15.53 4.35 25.46
CA PHE A 31 -15.76 4.86 26.81
C PHE A 31 -16.10 6.37 26.83
N PHE A 32 -15.64 7.12 25.84
CA PHE A 32 -15.94 8.55 25.70
C PHE A 32 -17.22 8.79 24.87
N VAL A 33 -17.48 7.92 23.90
CA VAL A 33 -18.65 7.95 23.03
C VAL A 33 -19.29 6.57 23.07
N PRO A 34 -20.26 6.32 23.97
CA PRO A 34 -20.91 5.01 24.09
C PRO A 34 -21.61 4.59 22.78
N PRO A 35 -21.61 3.27 22.48
CA PRO A 35 -22.27 2.73 21.28
C PRO A 35 -23.74 3.12 21.20
N ASP A 36 -24.14 3.65 20.05
CA ASP A 36 -25.51 4.04 19.71
C ASP A 36 -25.81 3.74 18.22
N SER A 37 -27.00 4.12 17.75
CA SER A 37 -27.41 3.88 16.35
C SER A 37 -26.52 4.56 15.31
N LEU A 38 -25.84 5.66 15.66
CA LEU A 38 -24.95 6.39 14.75
C LEU A 38 -23.67 5.63 14.41
N TYR A 39 -23.32 4.61 15.22
CA TYR A 39 -22.18 3.75 14.91
C TYR A 39 -22.32 3.02 13.57
N LEU A 40 -23.56 2.74 13.12
CA LEU A 40 -23.79 2.11 11.82
C LEU A 40 -23.37 3.00 10.66
N ASP A 41 -23.45 4.33 10.83
CA ASP A 41 -23.09 5.32 9.82
C ASP A 41 -21.54 5.50 9.69
N TYR A 42 -20.77 4.96 10.64
CA TYR A 42 -19.31 5.03 10.57
C TYR A 42 -18.75 4.12 9.47
N PHE A 43 -19.44 3.04 9.14
CA PHE A 43 -18.91 1.99 8.27
C PHE A 43 -19.10 2.31 6.79
N ASP A 44 -18.01 2.50 6.06
CA ASP A 44 -18.04 2.56 4.61
C ASP A 44 -17.98 1.14 4.01
N VAL A 45 -19.15 0.51 3.94
CA VAL A 45 -19.32 -0.86 3.40
C VAL A 45 -18.84 -0.95 1.95
N LYS A 46 -19.00 0.12 1.16
CA LYS A 46 -18.56 0.16 -0.23
C LYS A 46 -17.04 0.06 -0.33
N THR A 47 -16.32 0.84 0.46
CA THR A 47 -14.84 0.75 0.52
C THR A 47 -14.38 -0.64 0.96
N LEU A 48 -14.97 -1.21 2.02
CA LEU A 48 -14.61 -2.56 2.48
C LEU A 48 -14.85 -3.62 1.40
N THR A 49 -15.98 -3.54 0.69
CA THR A 49 -16.29 -4.46 -0.40
C THR A 49 -15.33 -4.32 -1.57
N CYS A 50 -15.02 -3.09 -1.99
CA CYS A 50 -14.06 -2.84 -3.07
C CYS A 50 -12.66 -3.36 -2.71
N LEU A 51 -12.19 -3.09 -1.49
CA LEU A 51 -10.93 -3.62 -0.97
C LEU A 51 -10.92 -5.15 -0.99
N PHE A 52 -11.96 -5.78 -0.45
CA PHE A 52 -12.08 -7.24 -0.45
C PHE A 52 -12.02 -7.82 -1.87
N CYS A 53 -12.80 -7.26 -2.81
CA CYS A 53 -12.85 -7.73 -4.19
C CYS A 53 -11.48 -7.65 -4.89
N VAL A 54 -10.80 -6.52 -4.77
CA VAL A 54 -9.46 -6.34 -5.36
C VAL A 54 -8.47 -7.31 -4.71
N LEU A 55 -8.41 -7.37 -3.38
CA LEU A 55 -7.49 -8.26 -2.65
C LEU A 55 -7.72 -9.73 -2.98
N ALA A 56 -8.96 -10.19 -3.06
CA ALA A 56 -9.30 -11.58 -3.35
C ALA A 56 -8.79 -12.01 -4.74
N VAL A 57 -9.01 -11.16 -5.75
CA VAL A 57 -8.57 -11.45 -7.12
C VAL A 57 -7.05 -11.34 -7.26
N VAL A 58 -6.42 -10.37 -6.60
CA VAL A 58 -4.96 -10.24 -6.55
C VAL A 58 -4.33 -11.47 -5.89
N CYS A 59 -4.92 -11.99 -4.81
CA CYS A 59 -4.49 -13.24 -4.19
C CYS A 59 -4.58 -14.43 -5.15
N ALA A 60 -5.64 -14.52 -5.98
CA ALA A 60 -5.78 -15.57 -6.99
C ALA A 60 -4.68 -15.47 -8.08
N LEU A 61 -4.41 -14.27 -8.60
CA LEU A 61 -3.32 -14.04 -9.56
C LEU A 61 -1.94 -14.32 -8.94
N LYS A 62 -1.75 -13.96 -7.67
CA LYS A 62 -0.52 -14.26 -6.93
C LYS A 62 -0.35 -15.77 -6.72
N ASN A 63 -1.43 -16.49 -6.43
CA ASN A 63 -1.40 -17.95 -6.18
C ASN A 63 -0.94 -18.75 -7.40
N ILE A 64 -1.16 -18.25 -8.62
CA ILE A 64 -0.64 -18.82 -9.87
C ILE A 64 0.71 -18.21 -10.30
N ASN A 65 1.35 -17.39 -9.46
CA ASN A 65 2.61 -16.70 -9.72
C ASN A 65 2.59 -15.78 -10.97
N PHE A 66 1.41 -15.28 -11.38
CA PHE A 66 1.26 -14.48 -12.60
C PHE A 66 2.16 -13.25 -12.62
N PHE A 67 2.10 -12.41 -11.57
CA PHE A 67 2.90 -11.18 -11.50
C PHE A 67 4.39 -11.46 -11.39
N TYR A 68 4.77 -12.49 -10.63
CA TYR A 68 6.16 -12.89 -10.47
C TYR A 68 6.77 -13.34 -11.80
N MET A 69 6.05 -14.20 -12.55
CA MET A 69 6.48 -14.67 -13.85
C MET A 69 6.61 -13.53 -14.87
N LEU A 70 5.62 -12.62 -14.91
CA LEU A 70 5.65 -11.46 -15.79
C LEU A 70 6.87 -10.57 -15.48
N ALA A 71 7.09 -10.26 -14.20
CA ALA A 71 8.19 -9.42 -13.76
C ALA A 71 9.55 -10.06 -14.04
N ARG A 72 9.69 -11.38 -13.80
CA ARG A 72 10.92 -12.12 -14.08
C ARG A 72 11.29 -12.05 -15.56
N LYS A 73 10.34 -12.28 -16.48
CA LYS A 73 10.56 -12.16 -17.93
C LYS A 73 11.06 -10.77 -18.33
N ILE A 74 10.51 -9.71 -17.71
CA ILE A 74 10.94 -8.33 -17.99
C ILE A 74 12.39 -8.13 -17.54
N VAL A 75 12.75 -8.59 -16.32
CA VAL A 75 14.11 -8.38 -15.78
C VAL A 75 15.16 -9.17 -16.56
N GLN A 76 14.85 -10.37 -17.06
CA GLN A 76 15.77 -11.21 -17.82
C GLN A 76 16.24 -10.58 -19.14
N VAL A 77 15.52 -9.60 -19.68
CA VAL A 77 15.93 -8.88 -20.89
C VAL A 77 17.16 -8.01 -20.66
N PHE A 78 17.40 -7.57 -19.41
CA PHE A 78 18.46 -6.63 -19.11
C PHE A 78 19.79 -7.32 -18.75
N ARG A 79 20.88 -6.88 -19.38
CA ARG A 79 22.22 -7.44 -19.22
C ARG A 79 23.13 -6.60 -18.32
N ASN A 80 22.62 -5.57 -17.67
CA ASN A 80 23.38 -4.80 -16.68
C ASN A 80 22.52 -4.52 -15.44
N ILE A 81 23.20 -4.40 -14.28
CA ILE A 81 22.52 -4.28 -13.00
C ILE A 81 21.73 -2.97 -12.85
N ARG A 82 22.18 -1.85 -13.43
CA ARG A 82 21.44 -0.58 -13.37
C ARG A 82 20.07 -0.73 -14.02
N MET A 83 20.01 -1.30 -15.21
CA MET A 83 18.75 -1.52 -15.93
C MET A 83 17.88 -2.56 -15.25
N ALA A 84 18.46 -3.60 -14.67
CA ALA A 84 17.72 -4.59 -13.91
C ALA A 84 17.10 -4.00 -12.62
N VAL A 85 17.86 -3.18 -11.88
CA VAL A 85 17.32 -2.45 -10.71
C VAL A 85 16.24 -1.48 -11.12
N LEU A 86 16.45 -0.70 -12.18
CA LEU A 86 15.44 0.20 -12.72
C LEU A 86 14.17 -0.56 -13.10
N ALA A 87 14.30 -1.70 -13.79
CA ALA A 87 13.17 -2.56 -14.14
C ALA A 87 12.44 -3.10 -12.90
N LEU A 88 13.16 -3.59 -11.87
CA LEU A 88 12.59 -4.05 -10.60
C LEU A 88 11.78 -2.94 -9.90
N VAL A 89 12.33 -1.74 -9.87
CA VAL A 89 11.69 -0.57 -9.26
C VAL A 89 10.46 -0.16 -10.06
N TYR A 90 10.53 -0.11 -11.40
CA TYR A 90 9.38 0.24 -12.24
C TYR A 90 8.30 -0.83 -12.29
N ILE A 91 8.66 -2.11 -12.23
CA ILE A 91 7.68 -3.19 -12.10
C ILE A 91 6.93 -3.05 -10.77
N THR A 92 7.62 -2.69 -9.70
CA THR A 92 6.98 -2.41 -8.41
C THR A 92 6.11 -1.15 -8.48
N PHE A 93 6.58 -0.10 -9.14
CA PHE A 93 5.87 1.16 -9.33
C PHE A 93 4.55 0.97 -10.12
N ILE A 94 4.63 0.32 -11.29
CA ILE A 94 3.45 0.03 -12.13
C ILE A 94 2.57 -1.03 -11.46
N GLY A 95 3.19 -2.05 -10.85
CA GLY A 95 2.48 -3.09 -10.14
C GLY A 95 1.63 -2.54 -9.00
N SER A 96 2.12 -1.57 -8.25
CA SER A 96 1.36 -0.95 -7.16
C SER A 96 0.13 -0.17 -7.64
N MET A 97 0.14 0.32 -8.87
CA MET A 97 -1.05 0.93 -9.48
C MET A 97 -2.18 -0.08 -9.72
N LEU A 98 -1.85 -1.38 -9.82
CA LEU A 98 -2.77 -2.44 -10.20
C LEU A 98 -3.17 -3.35 -9.02
N ILE A 99 -2.25 -3.63 -8.09
CA ILE A 99 -2.42 -4.69 -7.08
C ILE A 99 -2.26 -4.21 -5.64
N ALA A 100 -2.29 -2.92 -5.41
CA ALA A 100 -1.97 -2.23 -4.17
C ALA A 100 -0.47 -2.31 -3.77
N ASN A 101 -0.01 -1.29 -3.04
CA ASN A 101 1.40 -1.12 -2.67
C ASN A 101 1.98 -2.29 -1.86
N ASP A 102 1.25 -2.79 -0.86
CA ASP A 102 1.71 -3.87 0.00
C ASP A 102 1.84 -5.19 -0.76
N MET A 103 0.86 -5.50 -1.62
CA MET A 103 0.86 -6.70 -2.44
C MET A 103 1.94 -6.63 -3.54
N ALA A 104 2.21 -5.45 -4.10
CA ALA A 104 3.31 -5.24 -5.03
C ALA A 104 4.66 -5.57 -4.37
N LEU A 105 4.90 -5.09 -3.16
CA LEU A 105 6.13 -5.40 -2.42
C LEU A 105 6.25 -6.87 -2.06
N LEU A 106 5.20 -7.49 -1.53
CA LEU A 106 5.19 -8.93 -1.22
C LEU A 106 5.42 -9.81 -2.46
N THR A 107 5.19 -9.28 -3.65
CA THR A 107 5.41 -9.99 -4.92
C THR A 107 6.81 -9.72 -5.50
N PHE A 108 7.26 -8.48 -5.47
CA PHE A 108 8.46 -8.06 -6.23
C PHE A 108 9.73 -7.88 -5.38
N LEU A 109 9.64 -7.75 -4.04
CA LEU A 109 10.83 -7.80 -3.18
C LEU A 109 11.55 -9.16 -3.25
N PRO A 110 10.85 -10.32 -3.20
CA PRO A 110 11.50 -11.61 -3.38
C PRO A 110 12.19 -11.75 -4.74
N LEU A 111 11.63 -11.15 -5.81
CA LEU A 111 12.28 -11.12 -7.11
C LEU A 111 13.55 -10.27 -7.08
N GLY A 112 13.51 -9.10 -6.46
CA GLY A 112 14.68 -8.24 -6.25
C GLY A 112 15.77 -8.96 -5.46
N LEU A 113 15.39 -9.66 -4.37
CA LEU A 113 16.29 -10.50 -3.59
C LEU A 113 16.95 -11.57 -4.47
N PHE A 114 16.15 -12.33 -5.21
CA PHE A 114 16.64 -13.39 -6.09
C PHE A 114 17.62 -12.85 -7.13
N VAL A 115 17.28 -11.79 -7.84
CA VAL A 115 18.13 -11.18 -8.88
C VAL A 115 19.47 -10.74 -8.29
N LEU A 116 19.45 -10.02 -7.17
CA LEU A 116 20.65 -9.45 -6.57
C LEU A 116 21.55 -10.50 -5.90
N THR A 117 20.98 -11.55 -5.32
CA THR A 117 21.75 -12.63 -4.68
C THR A 117 22.33 -13.60 -5.71
N SER A 118 21.53 -14.05 -6.67
CA SER A 118 21.96 -15.01 -7.70
C SER A 118 23.06 -14.48 -8.64
N THR A 119 23.12 -13.16 -8.79
CA THR A 119 24.11 -12.47 -9.64
C THR A 119 25.30 -11.87 -8.86
N GLY A 120 25.36 -12.09 -7.53
CA GLY A 120 26.43 -11.55 -6.69
C GLY A 120 26.39 -10.02 -6.51
N LYS A 121 25.26 -9.38 -6.79
CA LYS A 121 25.09 -7.90 -6.70
C LYS A 121 24.42 -7.45 -5.40
N GLY A 122 24.54 -8.21 -4.33
CA GLY A 122 23.96 -7.94 -3.01
C GLY A 122 24.29 -6.56 -2.41
N LYS A 123 25.38 -5.91 -2.85
CA LYS A 123 25.72 -4.53 -2.44
C LYS A 123 24.63 -3.50 -2.77
N TYR A 124 23.80 -3.74 -3.78
CA TYR A 124 22.70 -2.87 -4.17
C TYR A 124 21.37 -3.20 -3.49
N MET A 125 21.32 -4.23 -2.62
CA MET A 125 20.06 -4.71 -2.03
C MET A 125 19.34 -3.65 -1.20
N ALA A 126 20.05 -2.96 -0.29
CA ALA A 126 19.46 -1.91 0.53
C ALA A 126 18.83 -0.81 -0.32
N PHE A 127 19.58 -0.29 -1.28
CA PHE A 127 19.12 0.74 -2.19
C PHE A 127 17.91 0.28 -3.03
N THR A 128 17.99 -0.91 -3.63
CA THR A 128 16.91 -1.45 -4.46
C THR A 128 15.62 -1.62 -3.67
N PHE A 129 15.69 -2.17 -2.45
CA PHE A 129 14.53 -2.37 -1.59
C PHE A 129 13.90 -1.03 -1.17
N ILE A 130 14.74 -0.03 -0.84
CA ILE A 130 14.26 1.32 -0.50
C ILE A 130 13.57 1.95 -1.71
N MET A 131 14.16 1.85 -2.91
CA MET A 131 13.52 2.37 -4.13
C MET A 131 12.23 1.62 -4.48
N GLN A 132 12.17 0.29 -4.30
CA GLN A 132 10.93 -0.47 -4.48
C GLN A 132 9.85 -0.04 -3.46
N ASN A 133 10.23 0.24 -2.21
CA ASN A 133 9.31 0.78 -1.21
C ASN A 133 8.73 2.15 -1.62
N ILE A 134 9.60 3.08 -2.01
CA ILE A 134 9.19 4.40 -2.49
C ILE A 134 8.32 4.26 -3.75
N ALA A 135 8.74 3.38 -4.68
CA ALA A 135 8.00 3.08 -5.90
C ALA A 135 6.61 2.50 -5.61
N ALA A 136 6.48 1.61 -4.64
CA ALA A 136 5.18 1.04 -4.27
C ALA A 136 4.23 2.11 -3.71
N ASN A 137 4.70 2.95 -2.79
CA ASN A 137 3.88 4.01 -2.21
C ASN A 137 3.48 5.07 -3.23
N LEU A 138 4.45 5.57 -4.02
CA LEU A 138 4.23 6.67 -4.97
C LEU A 138 3.64 6.21 -6.31
N GLY A 139 3.87 4.98 -6.73
CA GLY A 139 3.21 4.40 -7.91
C GLY A 139 1.73 4.22 -7.70
N GLY A 140 1.35 3.60 -6.57
CA GLY A 140 -0.05 3.36 -6.21
C GLY A 140 -0.90 4.62 -6.06
N MET A 141 -0.30 5.82 -5.96
CA MET A 141 -1.07 7.04 -5.76
C MET A 141 -1.90 7.46 -6.99
N LEU A 142 -1.52 7.05 -8.23
CA LEU A 142 -2.20 7.51 -9.44
C LEU A 142 -3.59 6.89 -9.63
N THR A 143 -3.84 5.72 -9.06
CA THR A 143 -5.12 5.02 -9.19
C THR A 143 -5.88 4.94 -7.88
N PRO A 144 -7.23 4.98 -7.90
CA PRO A 144 -8.02 4.87 -6.67
C PRO A 144 -7.82 3.55 -5.93
N PHE A 145 -7.47 2.47 -6.61
CA PHE A 145 -7.28 1.13 -6.03
C PHE A 145 -5.81 0.76 -5.80
N GLY A 146 -4.87 1.63 -6.18
CA GLY A 146 -3.44 1.38 -5.99
C GLY A 146 -2.99 1.45 -4.53
N ASN A 147 -3.71 2.20 -3.69
CA ASN A 147 -3.46 2.28 -2.25
C ASN A 147 -4.78 2.26 -1.47
N PRO A 148 -4.85 1.61 -0.30
CA PRO A 148 -6.09 1.53 0.49
C PRO A 148 -6.65 2.90 0.91
N GLN A 149 -5.80 3.86 1.29
CA GLN A 149 -6.22 5.22 1.63
C GLN A 149 -6.84 5.96 0.43
N ASN A 150 -6.35 5.69 -0.79
CA ASN A 150 -6.90 6.28 -2.00
C ASN A 150 -8.32 5.80 -2.25
N LEU A 151 -8.53 4.49 -2.15
CA LEU A 151 -9.84 3.90 -2.36
C LEU A 151 -10.85 4.44 -1.35
N TYR A 152 -10.45 4.57 -0.10
CA TYR A 152 -11.29 5.13 0.95
C TYR A 152 -11.68 6.59 0.65
N LEU A 153 -10.70 7.49 0.41
CA LEU A 153 -10.97 8.90 0.14
C LEU A 153 -11.76 9.09 -1.16
N TYR A 154 -11.40 8.34 -2.20
CA TYR A 154 -12.12 8.33 -3.47
C TYR A 154 -13.59 7.96 -3.29
N THR A 155 -13.89 6.95 -2.46
CA THR A 155 -15.26 6.49 -2.18
C THR A 155 -16.00 7.47 -1.27
N LYS A 156 -15.38 7.91 -0.18
CA LYS A 156 -15.98 8.82 0.81
C LYS A 156 -16.39 10.15 0.20
N PHE A 157 -15.49 10.81 -0.51
CA PHE A 157 -15.73 12.11 -1.12
C PHE A 157 -16.35 12.04 -2.53
N GLN A 158 -16.67 10.85 -3.02
CA GLN A 158 -17.22 10.63 -4.35
C GLN A 158 -16.42 11.31 -5.47
N ILE A 159 -15.08 11.34 -5.36
CA ILE A 159 -14.19 12.05 -6.28
C ILE A 159 -14.40 11.50 -7.71
N PRO A 160 -14.59 12.36 -8.74
CA PRO A 160 -14.66 11.91 -10.12
C PRO A 160 -13.35 11.25 -10.57
N ASN A 161 -13.43 10.21 -11.41
CA ASN A 161 -12.26 9.43 -11.84
C ASN A 161 -11.16 10.30 -12.46
N LEU A 162 -11.54 11.20 -13.38
CA LEU A 162 -10.59 12.09 -14.05
C LEU A 162 -9.98 13.09 -13.08
N GLU A 163 -10.77 13.65 -12.18
CA GLU A 163 -10.32 14.60 -11.18
C GLU A 163 -9.31 13.97 -10.22
N PHE A 164 -9.57 12.74 -9.75
CA PHE A 164 -8.63 11.98 -8.93
C PHE A 164 -7.25 11.87 -9.62
N MET A 165 -7.25 11.46 -10.89
CA MET A 165 -6.01 11.34 -11.67
C MET A 165 -5.33 12.69 -11.90
N GLN A 166 -6.09 13.75 -12.16
CA GLN A 166 -5.55 15.10 -12.33
C GLN A 166 -4.89 15.65 -11.05
N ILE A 167 -5.47 15.36 -9.88
CA ILE A 167 -4.87 15.74 -8.60
C ILE A 167 -3.54 15.02 -8.39
N MET A 168 -3.49 13.72 -8.71
CA MET A 168 -2.34 12.87 -8.39
C MET A 168 -1.25 12.86 -9.46
N ALA A 169 -1.56 13.22 -10.72
CA ALA A 169 -0.60 13.16 -11.82
C ALA A 169 0.64 14.06 -11.64
N PRO A 170 0.56 15.32 -11.16
CA PRO A 170 1.75 16.14 -10.99
C PRO A 170 2.78 15.55 -10.04
N PRO A 171 2.48 15.21 -8.77
CA PRO A 171 3.45 14.58 -7.87
C PRO A 171 3.89 13.20 -8.34
N PHE A 172 3.02 12.46 -9.07
CA PHE A 172 3.36 11.18 -9.68
C PHE A 172 4.48 11.34 -10.73
N VAL A 173 4.39 12.33 -11.62
CA VAL A 173 5.43 12.61 -12.63
C VAL A 173 6.75 12.98 -11.96
N VAL A 174 6.71 13.81 -10.92
CA VAL A 174 7.90 14.17 -10.14
C VAL A 174 8.51 12.92 -9.50
N ALA A 175 7.69 12.03 -8.94
CA ALA A 175 8.17 10.76 -8.37
C ALA A 175 8.87 9.88 -9.41
N VAL A 176 8.31 9.77 -10.64
CA VAL A 176 8.94 9.05 -11.76
C VAL A 176 10.33 9.61 -12.07
N VAL A 177 10.47 10.92 -12.17
CA VAL A 177 11.73 11.59 -12.45
C VAL A 177 12.74 11.33 -11.32
N LEU A 178 12.35 11.52 -10.07
CA LEU A 178 13.22 11.32 -8.90
C LEU A 178 13.69 9.86 -8.78
N ILE A 179 12.80 8.89 -8.93
CA ILE A 179 13.14 7.46 -8.89
C ILE A 179 14.13 7.11 -10.00
N THR A 180 13.90 7.59 -11.21
CA THR A 180 14.79 7.36 -12.36
C THR A 180 16.17 7.92 -12.09
N LEU A 181 16.25 9.18 -11.66
CA LEU A 181 17.53 9.83 -11.35
C LEU A 181 18.28 9.11 -10.24
N CYS A 182 17.62 8.71 -9.15
CA CYS A 182 18.22 7.94 -8.09
C CYS A 182 18.79 6.61 -8.59
N CYS A 183 18.05 5.86 -9.40
CA CYS A 183 18.55 4.59 -9.95
C CYS A 183 19.75 4.79 -10.87
N ILE A 184 19.77 5.85 -11.67
CA ILE A 184 20.89 6.16 -12.58
C ILE A 184 22.14 6.58 -11.80
N ILE A 185 21.97 7.39 -10.76
CA ILE A 185 23.10 7.96 -9.98
C ILE A 185 23.71 6.90 -9.05
N PHE A 186 22.89 6.16 -8.30
CA PHE A 186 23.37 5.28 -7.23
C PHE A 186 23.67 3.86 -7.67
N VAL A 187 23.28 3.43 -8.88
CA VAL A 187 23.58 2.09 -9.40
C VAL A 187 24.52 2.18 -10.60
N LYS A 188 25.70 1.57 -10.52
CA LYS A 188 26.66 1.53 -11.63
C LYS A 188 26.23 0.53 -12.71
N PRO A 189 26.51 0.78 -14.01
CA PRO A 189 26.15 -0.12 -15.11
C PRO A 189 27.12 -1.32 -15.21
N GLU A 190 27.13 -2.18 -14.19
CA GLU A 190 27.94 -3.39 -14.15
C GLU A 190 27.26 -4.53 -14.91
N PRO A 191 28.01 -5.46 -15.55
CA PRO A 191 27.42 -6.61 -16.24
C PRO A 191 26.59 -7.48 -15.29
N LEU A 192 25.52 -8.06 -15.84
CA LEU A 192 24.58 -8.95 -15.15
C LEU A 192 24.34 -10.18 -16.04
N GLU A 193 24.59 -11.37 -15.50
CA GLU A 193 24.26 -12.63 -16.13
C GLU A 193 23.21 -13.37 -15.28
N MET A 194 22.06 -13.64 -15.83
CA MET A 194 20.99 -14.42 -15.19
C MET A 194 20.83 -15.76 -15.90
N LYS A 195 20.74 -16.83 -15.12
CA LYS A 195 20.37 -18.16 -15.65
C LYS A 195 18.88 -18.16 -16.02
N ASP A 196 18.59 -18.66 -17.19
CA ASP A 196 17.23 -18.84 -17.67
C ASP A 196 16.63 -20.13 -17.08
N GLU A 197 15.55 -20.02 -16.36
CA GLU A 197 14.75 -21.14 -15.87
C GLU A 197 13.32 -20.98 -16.38
N PRO A 198 12.79 -21.90 -17.16
CA PRO A 198 11.45 -21.80 -17.71
C PRO A 198 10.40 -21.82 -16.58
N MET A 199 9.50 -20.86 -16.60
CA MET A 199 8.37 -20.77 -15.69
C MET A 199 7.09 -20.61 -16.49
N THR A 200 6.08 -21.43 -16.19
CA THR A 200 4.78 -21.40 -16.88
C THR A 200 3.66 -21.11 -15.90
N VAL A 201 2.62 -20.45 -16.38
CA VAL A 201 1.37 -20.24 -15.63
C VAL A 201 0.21 -20.94 -16.33
N PRO A 202 -0.79 -21.42 -15.59
CA PRO A 202 -1.95 -22.12 -16.17
C PRO A 202 -2.84 -21.10 -16.92
N THR A 203 -2.90 -21.23 -18.25
CA THR A 203 -3.57 -20.26 -19.13
C THR A 203 -5.05 -20.05 -18.79
N GLY A 204 -5.81 -21.13 -18.56
CA GLY A 204 -7.24 -21.03 -18.27
C GLY A 204 -7.54 -20.27 -16.97
N ARG A 205 -6.79 -20.55 -15.88
CA ARG A 205 -6.92 -19.80 -14.62
C ARG A 205 -6.47 -18.36 -14.76
N THR A 206 -5.43 -18.09 -15.53
CA THR A 206 -4.95 -16.74 -15.79
C THR A 206 -6.03 -15.88 -16.45
N VAL A 207 -6.68 -16.40 -17.51
CA VAL A 207 -7.76 -15.68 -18.19
C VAL A 207 -8.93 -15.43 -17.24
N LEU A 208 -9.38 -16.45 -16.48
CA LEU A 208 -10.45 -16.30 -15.51
C LEU A 208 -10.14 -15.21 -14.47
N TYR A 209 -8.94 -15.22 -13.89
CA TYR A 209 -8.57 -14.26 -12.84
C TYR A 209 -8.36 -12.85 -13.39
N LEU A 210 -7.90 -12.71 -14.64
CA LEU A 210 -7.83 -11.40 -15.31
C LEU A 210 -9.23 -10.84 -15.61
N LEU A 211 -10.21 -11.67 -15.95
CA LEU A 211 -11.60 -11.24 -16.09
C LEU A 211 -12.20 -10.81 -14.75
N LEU A 212 -11.94 -11.55 -13.67
CA LEU A 212 -12.35 -11.14 -12.33
C LEU A 212 -11.65 -9.84 -11.88
N PHE A 213 -10.39 -9.64 -12.29
CA PHE A 213 -9.64 -8.41 -12.01
C PHE A 213 -10.28 -7.22 -12.75
N ALA A 214 -10.60 -7.39 -14.03
CA ALA A 214 -11.31 -6.37 -14.79
C ALA A 214 -12.67 -6.02 -14.15
N LEU A 215 -13.42 -7.02 -13.67
CA LEU A 215 -14.65 -6.81 -12.92
C LEU A 215 -14.41 -6.00 -11.63
N ALA A 216 -13.39 -6.37 -10.83
CA ALA A 216 -13.07 -5.64 -9.60
C ALA A 216 -12.71 -4.17 -9.89
N ILE A 217 -11.93 -3.91 -10.94
CA ILE A 217 -11.58 -2.56 -11.38
C ILE A 217 -12.82 -1.78 -11.84
N ALA A 218 -13.70 -2.39 -12.63
CA ALA A 218 -14.96 -1.77 -13.07
C ALA A 218 -15.86 -1.38 -11.89
N ILE A 219 -15.88 -2.19 -10.82
CA ILE A 219 -16.60 -1.89 -9.57
C ILE A 219 -15.98 -0.69 -8.85
N VAL A 220 -14.66 -0.63 -8.73
CA VAL A 220 -13.96 0.51 -8.11
C VAL A 220 -14.25 1.80 -8.88
N PHE A 221 -14.19 1.78 -10.19
CA PHE A 221 -14.54 2.92 -11.04
C PHE A 221 -16.05 3.22 -11.14
N ARG A 222 -16.87 2.53 -10.34
CA ARG A 222 -18.33 2.75 -10.24
C ARG A 222 -19.09 2.42 -11.53
N GLY A 223 -18.48 1.68 -12.46
CA GLY A 223 -19.13 1.19 -13.67
C GLY A 223 -20.10 0.04 -13.39
N ILE A 224 -19.90 -0.68 -12.28
CA ILE A 224 -20.70 -1.83 -11.83
C ILE A 224 -20.99 -1.66 -10.33
N PRO A 225 -22.21 -1.95 -9.86
CA PRO A 225 -22.54 -1.89 -8.44
C PRO A 225 -21.66 -2.82 -7.59
N TYR A 226 -21.18 -2.34 -6.44
CA TYR A 226 -20.22 -3.06 -5.59
C TYR A 226 -20.75 -4.40 -5.05
N TRP A 227 -22.05 -4.54 -4.82
CA TRP A 227 -22.68 -5.77 -4.35
C TRP A 227 -22.57 -6.93 -5.36
N ILE A 228 -22.48 -6.63 -6.66
CA ILE A 228 -22.23 -7.64 -7.70
C ILE A 228 -20.87 -8.28 -7.47
N GLY A 229 -19.83 -7.49 -7.19
CA GLY A 229 -18.52 -8.00 -6.87
C GLY A 229 -18.47 -8.85 -5.61
N LEU A 230 -19.20 -8.42 -4.58
CA LEU A 230 -19.30 -9.16 -3.32
C LEU A 230 -19.94 -10.54 -3.48
N ILE A 231 -20.78 -10.73 -4.48
CA ILE A 231 -21.41 -12.01 -4.79
C ILE A 231 -20.56 -12.81 -5.78
N VAL A 232 -20.23 -12.23 -6.94
CA VAL A 232 -19.61 -12.95 -8.06
C VAL A 232 -18.18 -13.39 -7.75
N ILE A 233 -17.35 -12.49 -7.20
CA ILE A 233 -15.93 -12.80 -6.99
C ILE A 233 -15.75 -13.95 -5.98
N PRO A 234 -16.34 -13.92 -4.77
CA PRO A 234 -16.22 -15.06 -3.85
C PRO A 234 -16.89 -16.31 -4.39
N ALA A 235 -18.05 -16.21 -5.05
CA ALA A 235 -18.71 -17.39 -5.62
C ALA A 235 -17.80 -18.11 -6.63
N VAL A 236 -17.20 -17.38 -7.57
CA VAL A 236 -16.27 -17.97 -8.55
C VAL A 236 -15.02 -18.52 -7.85
N LEU A 237 -14.42 -17.79 -6.91
CA LEU A 237 -13.20 -18.23 -6.23
C LEU A 237 -13.42 -19.42 -5.27
N ILE A 238 -14.62 -19.59 -4.71
CA ILE A 238 -14.96 -20.80 -3.91
C ILE A 238 -14.79 -22.07 -4.74
N PHE A 239 -15.11 -22.04 -6.02
CA PHE A 239 -14.98 -23.19 -6.92
C PHE A 239 -13.62 -23.25 -7.62
N ALA A 240 -13.09 -22.10 -8.06
CA ALA A 240 -11.85 -22.04 -8.84
C ALA A 240 -10.59 -22.05 -7.96
N ASP A 241 -10.58 -21.33 -6.82
CA ASP A 241 -9.42 -21.16 -5.95
C ASP A 241 -9.77 -20.75 -4.51
N ARG A 242 -10.24 -21.68 -3.70
CA ARG A 242 -10.53 -21.43 -2.27
C ARG A 242 -9.32 -20.91 -1.48
N LYS A 243 -8.11 -21.24 -1.93
CA LYS A 243 -6.88 -20.81 -1.28
C LYS A 243 -6.71 -19.30 -1.41
N ALA A 244 -7.06 -18.71 -2.55
CA ALA A 244 -7.00 -17.26 -2.77
C ALA A 244 -7.86 -16.52 -1.74
N LEU A 245 -9.08 -16.99 -1.44
CA LEU A 245 -9.93 -16.37 -0.41
C LEU A 245 -9.32 -16.46 0.99
N LYS A 246 -8.62 -17.56 1.32
CA LYS A 246 -7.91 -17.67 2.61
C LYS A 246 -6.67 -16.78 2.70
N MET A 247 -6.12 -16.35 1.56
CA MET A 247 -4.95 -15.46 1.48
C MET A 247 -5.30 -13.98 1.56
N VAL A 248 -6.59 -13.62 1.48
CA VAL A 248 -7.04 -12.23 1.64
C VAL A 248 -6.55 -11.69 2.99
N ASP A 249 -6.07 -10.45 3.00
CA ASP A 249 -5.65 -9.77 4.22
C ASP A 249 -6.86 -9.30 5.02
N TYR A 250 -7.52 -10.23 5.71
CA TYR A 250 -8.62 -9.91 6.62
C TYR A 250 -8.22 -9.01 7.78
N PRO A 251 -7.00 -9.12 8.37
CA PRO A 251 -6.52 -8.15 9.34
C PRO A 251 -6.51 -6.71 8.81
N LEU A 252 -6.19 -6.48 7.55
CA LEU A 252 -6.30 -5.15 6.94
C LEU A 252 -7.75 -4.67 6.91
N LEU A 253 -8.70 -5.50 6.48
CA LEU A 253 -10.12 -5.15 6.47
C LEU A 253 -10.64 -4.83 7.88
N LEU A 254 -10.28 -5.63 8.88
CA LEU A 254 -10.61 -5.38 10.29
C LEU A 254 -9.97 -4.09 10.82
N THR A 255 -8.78 -3.76 10.36
CA THR A 255 -8.12 -2.49 10.70
C THR A 255 -8.96 -1.31 10.24
N PHE A 256 -9.53 -1.36 9.03
CA PHE A 256 -10.48 -0.34 8.56
C PHE A 256 -11.73 -0.24 9.44
N VAL A 257 -12.32 -1.38 9.80
CA VAL A 257 -13.49 -1.43 10.68
C VAL A 257 -13.20 -0.74 12.03
N PHE A 258 -12.07 -1.07 12.66
CA PHE A 258 -11.68 -0.45 13.94
C PHE A 258 -11.36 1.04 13.77
N PHE A 259 -10.71 1.44 12.69
CA PHE A 259 -10.46 2.86 12.44
C PHE A 259 -11.72 3.64 12.10
N PHE A 260 -12.74 3.04 11.48
CA PHE A 260 -14.03 3.68 11.30
C PHE A 260 -14.69 4.00 12.65
N VAL A 261 -14.69 3.05 13.58
CA VAL A 261 -15.21 3.27 14.94
C VAL A 261 -14.38 4.35 15.66
N PHE A 262 -13.06 4.21 15.68
CA PHE A 262 -12.17 5.18 16.31
C PHE A 262 -12.40 6.59 15.76
N SER A 263 -12.37 6.77 14.43
CA SER A 263 -12.49 8.09 13.79
C SER A 263 -13.88 8.69 13.95
N GLY A 264 -14.93 7.86 13.86
CA GLY A 264 -16.29 8.30 14.09
C GLY A 264 -16.49 8.81 15.53
N ASN A 265 -15.96 8.10 16.52
CA ASN A 265 -15.98 8.54 17.91
C ASN A 265 -15.17 9.83 18.12
N MET A 266 -13.96 9.90 17.56
CA MET A 266 -13.12 11.11 17.64
C MET A 266 -13.82 12.35 17.06
N ALA A 267 -14.59 12.19 15.98
CA ALA A 267 -15.36 13.27 15.37
C ALA A 267 -16.50 13.79 16.26
N ARG A 268 -16.95 13.00 17.23
CA ARG A 268 -18.03 13.37 18.19
C ARG A 268 -17.49 13.98 19.48
N ILE A 269 -16.18 14.03 19.69
CA ILE A 269 -15.56 14.67 20.87
C ILE A 269 -15.24 16.13 20.52
N ASP A 270 -15.96 17.06 21.11
CA ASP A 270 -15.88 18.50 20.78
C ASP A 270 -14.45 19.08 20.85
N GLY A 271 -13.67 18.69 21.85
CA GLY A 271 -12.27 19.15 22.01
C GLY A 271 -11.38 18.68 20.87
N VAL A 272 -11.56 17.44 20.43
CA VAL A 272 -10.84 16.84 19.33
C VAL A 272 -11.24 17.52 18.02
N ARG A 273 -12.56 17.66 17.79
CA ARG A 273 -13.10 18.30 16.59
C ARG A 273 -12.54 19.71 16.42
N ARG A 274 -12.58 20.54 17.46
CA ARG A 274 -12.04 21.90 17.41
C ARG A 274 -10.54 21.92 17.10
N LEU A 275 -9.76 21.05 17.73
CA LEU A 275 -8.31 20.97 17.51
C LEU A 275 -7.98 20.55 16.08
N PHE A 276 -8.57 19.47 15.59
CA PHE A 276 -8.27 18.96 14.23
C PHE A 276 -8.77 19.93 13.15
N SER A 277 -9.99 20.49 13.28
CA SER A 277 -10.48 21.48 12.34
C SER A 277 -9.54 22.69 12.27
N PHE A 278 -9.09 23.22 13.42
CA PHE A 278 -8.16 24.35 13.47
C PHE A 278 -6.81 24.02 12.78
N LEU A 279 -6.26 22.83 13.00
CA LEU A 279 -4.99 22.44 12.38
C LEU A 279 -5.12 22.24 10.86
N LEU A 280 -6.22 21.62 10.42
CA LEU A 280 -6.49 21.35 9.02
C LEU A 280 -6.86 22.61 8.23
N GLU A 281 -7.52 23.58 8.85
CA GLU A 281 -7.77 24.91 8.26
C GLU A 281 -6.46 25.66 7.94
N LYS A 282 -5.42 25.49 8.76
CA LYS A 282 -4.12 26.12 8.48
C LYS A 282 -3.40 25.49 7.29
N SER A 283 -3.38 24.18 7.19
CA SER A 283 -2.84 23.42 6.04
C SER A 283 -3.25 21.96 6.14
N THR A 284 -4.24 21.57 5.38
CA THR A 284 -4.66 20.16 5.28
C THR A 284 -3.51 19.29 4.76
N LEU A 285 -2.76 19.79 3.78
CA LEU A 285 -1.62 19.08 3.20
C LEU A 285 -0.54 18.75 4.24
N LEU A 286 -0.01 19.78 4.91
CA LEU A 286 1.10 19.61 5.86
C LEU A 286 0.68 18.75 7.05
N PHE A 287 -0.51 19.01 7.60
CA PHE A 287 -0.99 18.24 8.74
C PHE A 287 -1.21 16.78 8.39
N SER A 288 -1.69 16.49 7.18
CA SER A 288 -1.82 15.11 6.67
C SER A 288 -0.47 14.42 6.50
N VAL A 289 0.53 15.10 5.92
CA VAL A 289 1.90 14.57 5.79
C VAL A 289 2.48 14.24 7.16
N ILE A 290 2.37 15.14 8.13
CA ILE A 290 2.90 14.96 9.50
C ILE A 290 2.15 13.82 10.23
N SER A 291 0.83 13.77 10.12
CA SER A 291 0.01 12.72 10.72
C SER A 291 0.44 11.33 10.27
N CYS A 292 0.76 11.15 8.99
CA CYS A 292 1.25 9.89 8.45
C CYS A 292 2.54 9.41 9.12
N GLN A 293 3.41 10.33 9.56
CA GLN A 293 4.67 9.98 10.22
C GLN A 293 4.46 9.37 11.61
N VAL A 294 3.29 9.56 12.21
CA VAL A 294 2.96 9.12 13.57
C VAL A 294 2.00 7.93 13.56
N ILE A 295 0.93 7.98 12.75
CA ILE A 295 -0.14 6.99 12.78
C ILE A 295 -0.33 6.22 11.46
N SER A 296 0.56 6.40 10.47
CA SER A 296 0.49 5.82 9.13
C SER A 296 -0.56 6.48 8.21
N ASN A 297 -0.40 6.27 6.89
CA ASN A 297 -1.20 6.94 5.86
C ASN A 297 -2.68 6.52 5.85
N VAL A 298 -3.00 5.23 6.01
CA VAL A 298 -4.38 4.75 6.02
C VAL A 298 -5.18 5.28 7.22
N PRO A 299 -4.70 5.12 8.48
CA PRO A 299 -5.34 5.74 9.62
C PRO A 299 -5.48 7.25 9.53
N SER A 300 -4.46 7.94 9.02
CA SER A 300 -4.51 9.40 8.80
C SER A 300 -5.63 9.78 7.83
N ALA A 301 -5.77 9.06 6.72
CA ALA A 301 -6.84 9.31 5.75
C ALA A 301 -8.22 9.15 6.39
N ILE A 302 -8.45 8.07 7.14
CA ILE A 302 -9.73 7.79 7.78
C ILE A 302 -10.04 8.82 8.86
N LEU A 303 -9.06 9.14 9.72
CA LEU A 303 -9.25 10.08 10.82
C LEU A 303 -9.47 11.51 10.31
N LEU A 304 -8.55 12.01 9.49
CA LEU A 304 -8.57 13.42 9.09
C LEU A 304 -9.74 13.76 8.17
N SER A 305 -10.24 12.81 7.40
CA SER A 305 -11.43 12.97 6.55
C SER A 305 -12.73 13.22 7.34
N GLN A 306 -12.72 13.09 8.66
CA GLN A 306 -13.85 13.45 9.51
C GLN A 306 -13.89 14.95 9.85
N PHE A 307 -12.79 15.68 9.60
CA PHE A 307 -12.61 17.05 10.07
C PHE A 307 -12.35 18.06 8.94
N THR A 308 -12.27 17.62 7.69
CA THR A 308 -12.05 18.49 6.52
C THR A 308 -12.82 17.99 5.30
N GLU A 309 -13.32 18.93 4.51
CA GLU A 309 -13.87 18.69 3.18
C GLU A 309 -12.83 18.94 2.07
N ASN A 310 -11.61 19.40 2.43
CA ASN A 310 -10.53 19.60 1.47
C ASN A 310 -9.86 18.27 1.11
N TYR A 311 -10.61 17.41 0.39
CA TYR A 311 -10.13 16.10 -0.04
C TYR A 311 -8.92 16.18 -0.96
N ARG A 312 -8.74 17.27 -1.72
CA ARG A 312 -7.60 17.43 -2.63
C ARG A 312 -6.28 17.45 -1.87
N GLU A 313 -6.15 18.34 -0.90
CA GLU A 313 -4.94 18.42 -0.07
C GLU A 313 -4.79 17.19 0.84
N LEU A 314 -5.89 16.65 1.36
CA LEU A 314 -5.87 15.43 2.17
C LEU A 314 -5.33 14.24 1.35
N LEU A 315 -5.83 14.04 0.13
CA LEU A 315 -5.40 12.98 -0.78
C LEU A 315 -3.91 13.10 -1.11
N LEU A 316 -3.45 14.32 -1.46
CA LEU A 316 -2.03 14.61 -1.71
C LEU A 316 -1.19 14.34 -0.46
N GLY A 317 -1.62 14.86 0.69
CA GLY A 317 -0.88 14.76 1.94
C GLY A 317 -0.69 13.33 2.45
N VAL A 318 -1.73 12.48 2.39
CA VAL A 318 -1.61 11.08 2.87
C VAL A 318 -0.83 10.19 1.90
N ASN A 319 -0.76 10.53 0.62
CA ASN A 319 0.07 9.80 -0.34
C ASN A 319 1.55 10.22 -0.23
N ILE A 320 1.83 11.51 -0.19
CA ILE A 320 3.19 12.04 0.02
C ILE A 320 3.70 11.63 1.41
N GLY A 321 2.85 11.73 2.43
CA GLY A 321 3.17 11.30 3.79
C GLY A 321 3.36 9.79 3.95
N GLY A 322 2.91 8.97 3.02
CA GLY A 322 3.16 7.52 3.00
C GLY A 322 4.62 7.14 2.81
N VAL A 323 5.44 8.03 2.27
CA VAL A 323 6.90 7.97 2.36
C VAL A 323 7.37 8.84 3.54
N GLY A 324 8.51 8.48 4.16
CA GLY A 324 9.01 9.17 5.36
C GLY A 324 9.52 8.16 6.40
N THR A 325 8.88 8.10 7.56
CA THR A 325 9.24 7.14 8.61
C THR A 325 8.87 5.70 8.23
N LEU A 326 9.45 4.72 8.93
CA LEU A 326 9.07 3.31 8.78
C LEU A 326 7.60 3.04 9.14
N ILE A 327 7.00 3.89 9.96
CA ILE A 327 5.60 3.76 10.42
C ILE A 327 4.64 4.40 9.42
N ALA A 328 5.12 5.29 8.54
CA ALA A 328 4.29 6.07 7.63
C ALA A 328 3.44 5.21 6.68
N SER A 329 3.88 3.98 6.37
CA SER A 329 3.10 3.02 5.61
C SER A 329 3.41 1.57 6.01
N LEU A 330 2.44 0.67 5.85
CA LEU A 330 2.66 -0.77 6.02
C LEU A 330 3.69 -1.30 5.01
N ALA A 331 3.70 -0.78 3.81
CA ALA A 331 4.69 -1.04 2.77
C ALA A 331 6.14 -0.88 3.28
N SER A 332 6.40 0.18 4.05
CA SER A 332 7.71 0.46 4.66
C SER A 332 8.12 -0.62 5.67
N LEU A 333 7.18 -1.09 6.48
CA LEU A 333 7.42 -2.16 7.46
C LEU A 333 7.66 -3.52 6.76
N ILE A 334 6.94 -3.82 5.69
CA ILE A 334 7.15 -5.04 4.86
C ILE A 334 8.57 -5.03 4.31
N THR A 335 8.98 -3.93 3.70
CA THR A 335 10.31 -3.80 3.09
C THR A 335 11.42 -3.90 4.14
N PHE A 336 11.26 -3.23 5.28
CA PHE A 336 12.21 -3.30 6.40
C PHE A 336 12.36 -4.73 6.92
N ARG A 337 11.26 -5.44 7.14
CA ARG A 337 11.27 -6.84 7.62
C ARG A 337 11.95 -7.77 6.61
N GLU A 338 11.64 -7.62 5.32
CA GLU A 338 12.23 -8.45 4.28
C GLU A 338 13.74 -8.20 4.16
N TYR A 339 14.19 -6.94 4.24
CA TYR A 339 15.62 -6.63 4.22
C TYR A 339 16.36 -7.20 5.43
N THR A 340 15.85 -6.96 6.65
CA THR A 340 16.54 -7.36 7.90
C THR A 340 16.59 -8.87 8.08
N LYS A 341 15.61 -9.61 7.55
CA LYS A 341 15.59 -11.07 7.55
C LYS A 341 16.81 -11.67 6.81
N HIS A 342 17.27 -11.01 5.75
CA HIS A 342 18.36 -11.48 4.90
C HIS A 342 19.71 -10.77 5.17
N ASN A 343 19.71 -9.68 5.95
CA ASN A 343 20.90 -8.86 6.23
C ASN A 343 21.05 -8.56 7.71
N THR A 344 21.21 -9.60 8.51
CA THR A 344 21.44 -9.47 9.97
C THR A 344 22.68 -8.63 10.25
N GLY A 345 22.60 -7.70 11.20
CA GLY A 345 23.71 -6.81 11.58
C GLY A 345 23.81 -5.51 10.77
N LYS A 346 23.02 -5.31 9.70
CA LYS A 346 23.01 -4.08 8.89
C LYS A 346 21.76 -3.21 9.13
N THR A 347 21.00 -3.48 10.18
CA THR A 347 19.72 -2.80 10.47
C THR A 347 19.89 -1.30 10.65
N GLY A 348 20.88 -0.85 11.43
CA GLY A 348 21.09 0.59 11.68
C GLY A 348 21.45 1.37 10.42
N SER A 349 22.36 0.84 9.58
CA SER A 349 22.73 1.47 8.31
C SER A 349 21.57 1.49 7.32
N TYR A 350 20.72 0.46 7.32
CA TYR A 350 19.53 0.43 6.50
C TYR A 350 18.50 1.48 6.93
N ILE A 351 18.22 1.62 8.24
CA ILE A 351 17.30 2.64 8.76
C ILE A 351 17.79 4.05 8.40
N LEU A 352 19.09 4.32 8.52
CA LEU A 352 19.66 5.62 8.15
C LEU A 352 19.45 5.90 6.65
N LEU A 353 19.81 4.95 5.80
CA LEU A 353 19.67 5.08 4.35
C LEU A 353 18.19 5.18 3.94
N PHE A 354 17.33 4.36 4.53
CA PHE A 354 15.89 4.39 4.34
C PHE A 354 15.32 5.77 4.67
N SER A 355 15.66 6.30 5.86
CA SER A 355 15.20 7.60 6.29
C SER A 355 15.68 8.72 5.37
N ALA A 356 16.96 8.70 4.97
CA ALA A 356 17.53 9.71 4.08
C ALA A 356 16.75 9.79 2.74
N PHE A 357 16.53 8.65 2.06
CA PHE A 357 15.79 8.65 0.80
C PHE A 357 14.31 8.97 0.98
N ASN A 358 13.63 8.35 1.95
CA ASN A 358 12.20 8.56 2.15
C ASN A 358 11.88 10.01 2.55
N PHE A 359 12.63 10.61 3.48
CA PHE A 359 12.45 12.02 3.84
C PHE A 359 12.81 12.96 2.70
N ALA A 360 13.84 12.68 1.90
CA ALA A 360 14.17 13.49 0.74
C ALA A 360 13.01 13.50 -0.27
N PHE A 361 12.46 12.33 -0.62
CA PHE A 361 11.30 12.23 -1.50
C PHE A 361 10.07 12.96 -0.94
N MET A 362 9.76 12.72 0.34
CA MET A 362 8.63 13.37 1.02
C MET A 362 8.75 14.90 0.98
N LEU A 363 9.92 15.44 1.33
CA LEU A 363 10.13 16.90 1.38
C LEU A 363 10.09 17.52 -0.03
N ILE A 364 10.71 16.89 -1.02
CA ILE A 364 10.68 17.40 -2.40
C ILE A 364 9.26 17.40 -2.96
N LEU A 365 8.50 16.30 -2.75
CA LEU A 365 7.13 16.21 -3.24
C LEU A 365 6.18 17.15 -2.50
N ALA A 366 6.34 17.31 -1.17
CA ALA A 366 5.55 18.26 -0.39
C ALA A 366 5.85 19.71 -0.82
N ALA A 367 7.12 20.06 -0.98
CA ALA A 367 7.52 21.39 -1.47
C ALA A 367 6.97 21.65 -2.89
N PHE A 368 7.06 20.64 -3.78
CA PHE A 368 6.51 20.77 -5.14
C PHE A 368 5.02 21.08 -5.12
N VAL A 369 4.21 20.30 -4.37
CA VAL A 369 2.75 20.49 -4.29
C VAL A 369 2.36 21.80 -3.59
N MET A 370 3.21 22.32 -2.69
CA MET A 370 2.97 23.62 -2.03
C MET A 370 3.26 24.84 -2.95
N LEU A 371 4.09 24.64 -3.97
CA LEU A 371 4.50 25.72 -4.89
C LEU A 371 3.63 25.76 -6.16
N PHE A 372 3.00 24.66 -6.50
CA PHE A 372 2.20 24.50 -7.72
C PHE A 372 0.78 24.01 -7.41
#